data_600aff7dcb07e9fcad62a22714a84ee0
#
_entry.id   600aff7dcb07e9fcad62a22714a84ee0
#
_cell.length_a   1.000
_cell.length_b   1.000
_cell.length_c   1.000
_cell.angle_alpha   90.00
_cell.angle_beta   90.00
_cell.angle_gamma   90.00
#
_symmetry.space_group_name_H-M   'P 1'
#
loop_
_entity.id
_entity.type
_entity.pdbx_description
1 polymer ?
#
loop_
_entity_poly.entity_id
_entity_poly.type
_entity_poly.pdbx_seq_one_letter_code
_entity_poly.pdbx_strand_id
1 'polypeptide(L)'
;MVFHIVISDASAGRVYKLDHNAPMSTWAYALNYTPLRVAWAGSEAVVVFYVLSGFVLALPFARSRGPSWRVFYPRRLIRLYVPAIASLIFAWITTLIVHRRIISGGSPWLNHHASEPTGPMQILLGSSLMAGWGGLNTSLWSLRWEVMFSLLLPIFLILAAWCSRWDLGKAVVVLLFCAAWPLVGWFYPDLVYISVFSLGVLMAYNLDALSNAASRIPPFAWGIVVTASIVLLTNSWIVAGVDLNNPARRAWIAIASIGAAGLVWVAIGCRAARRLLSHRSIAWLGGISFSLYLTQEPVVVGLAFVSGGRIPLWLEVPLAFVAAVLVGWIFYRLVERPSHRFARAWGSKRRSAAAGLQQSSAPSRTAVPMPGSEAT
;
A
#
# COMPACT_ATOMS: atom_id res chain seq x y z
N MET A 1 3.19 9.58 6.25
CA MET A 1 3.67 10.96 6.34
C MET A 1 4.03 11.35 7.76
N VAL A 2 3.11 11.42 8.73
CA VAL A 2 3.43 11.71 10.13
C VAL A 2 4.58 10.82 10.65
N PHE A 3 4.62 9.56 10.26
CA PHE A 3 5.72 8.64 10.54
C PHE A 3 7.10 9.22 10.18
N HIS A 4 7.31 9.69 8.95
CA HIS A 4 8.61 10.22 8.52
C HIS A 4 8.96 11.52 9.22
N ILE A 5 7.97 12.35 9.56
CA ILE A 5 8.19 13.57 10.36
C ILE A 5 8.64 13.21 11.78
N VAL A 6 7.99 12.21 12.40
CA VAL A 6 8.36 11.80 13.77
C VAL A 6 9.74 11.16 13.80
N ILE A 7 10.12 10.33 12.82
CA ILE A 7 11.46 9.71 12.79
C ILE A 7 12.55 10.67 12.32
N SER A 8 12.21 11.84 11.75
CA SER A 8 13.20 12.91 11.50
C SER A 8 13.63 13.62 12.77
N ASP A 9 12.81 13.59 13.83
CA ASP A 9 13.17 14.11 15.15
C ASP A 9 14.27 13.28 15.81
N ALA A 10 15.22 13.96 16.47
CA ALA A 10 16.39 13.33 17.06
C ALA A 10 16.03 12.30 18.15
N SER A 11 15.04 12.57 18.98
CA SER A 11 14.65 11.70 20.09
C SER A 11 13.80 10.52 19.64
N ALA A 12 12.77 10.79 18.84
CA ALA A 12 11.87 9.75 18.35
C ALA A 12 12.56 8.84 17.31
N GLY A 13 13.43 9.39 16.47
CA GLY A 13 14.16 8.64 15.45
C GLY A 13 15.18 7.66 16.02
N ARG A 14 15.80 7.95 17.17
CA ARG A 14 16.70 7.00 17.86
C ARG A 14 15.93 5.77 18.34
N VAL A 15 14.77 5.98 18.93
CA VAL A 15 13.91 4.88 19.39
C VAL A 15 13.50 3.98 18.23
N TYR A 16 13.16 4.56 17.08
CA TYR A 16 12.78 3.79 15.91
C TYR A 16 13.92 2.88 15.40
N LYS A 17 15.19 3.32 15.48
CA LYS A 17 16.35 2.50 15.14
C LYS A 17 16.83 1.55 16.25
N LEU A 18 16.04 1.40 17.32
CA LEU A 18 16.28 0.42 18.40
C LEU A 18 17.54 0.65 19.23
N ASP A 19 17.95 1.89 19.38
CA ASP A 19 18.91 2.23 20.43
C ASP A 19 18.20 2.24 21.78
N HIS A 20 17.92 1.04 22.31
CA HIS A 20 17.25 0.85 23.61
C HIS A 20 18.06 1.42 24.79
N ASN A 21 19.34 1.69 24.59
CA ASN A 21 20.23 2.26 25.61
C ASN A 21 20.30 3.80 25.56
N ALA A 22 19.70 4.43 24.53
CA ALA A 22 19.67 5.88 24.48
C ALA A 22 18.70 6.44 25.55
N PRO A 23 19.09 7.49 26.28
CA PRO A 23 18.20 8.15 27.24
C PRO A 23 16.96 8.66 26.47
N MET A 24 15.79 8.13 26.84
CA MET A 24 14.52 8.43 26.20
C MET A 24 13.78 9.48 27.00
N SER A 25 13.35 10.55 26.33
CA SER A 25 12.47 11.52 26.95
C SER A 25 11.08 10.92 27.19
N THR A 26 10.38 11.39 28.21
CA THR A 26 9.02 10.92 28.55
C THR A 26 8.05 11.01 27.39
N TRP A 27 8.12 12.06 26.56
CA TRP A 27 7.25 12.20 25.40
C TRP A 27 7.61 11.22 24.28
N ALA A 28 8.90 10.94 24.04
CA ALA A 28 9.32 9.96 23.05
C ALA A 28 8.88 8.54 23.47
N TYR A 29 8.95 8.23 24.77
CA TYR A 29 8.37 6.99 25.32
C TYR A 29 6.86 6.93 25.06
N ALA A 30 6.12 7.99 25.40
CA ALA A 30 4.69 8.06 25.21
C ALA A 30 4.29 7.88 23.74
N LEU A 31 4.99 8.51 22.80
CA LEU A 31 4.72 8.36 21.37
C LEU A 31 5.04 6.96 20.84
N ASN A 32 6.06 6.29 21.35
CA ASN A 32 6.50 5.01 20.80
C ASN A 32 5.81 3.79 21.42
N TYR A 33 5.57 3.80 22.74
CA TYR A 33 5.18 2.62 23.53
C TYR A 33 3.79 2.72 24.15
N THR A 34 2.98 3.70 23.76
CA THR A 34 1.59 3.82 24.18
C THR A 34 0.65 3.78 22.98
N PRO A 35 -0.67 3.72 23.17
CA PRO A 35 -1.66 3.82 22.10
C PRO A 35 -1.53 5.07 21.21
N LEU A 36 -0.79 6.12 21.63
CA LEU A 36 -0.48 7.28 20.80
C LEU A 36 0.33 6.92 19.54
N ARG A 37 1.00 5.77 19.53
CA ARG A 37 1.66 5.19 18.36
C ARG A 37 0.76 5.12 17.13
N VAL A 38 -0.54 4.93 17.30
CA VAL A 38 -1.51 4.88 16.21
C VAL A 38 -1.49 6.15 15.35
N ALA A 39 -1.18 7.31 15.95
CA ALA A 39 -1.14 8.59 15.23
C ALA A 39 -0.04 8.65 14.15
N TRP A 40 1.00 7.81 14.28
CA TRP A 40 2.12 7.79 13.34
C TRP A 40 2.56 6.37 12.91
N ALA A 41 1.67 5.40 13.01
CA ALA A 41 1.81 3.99 12.64
C ALA A 41 2.01 3.80 11.12
N GLY A 42 3.16 4.21 10.58
CA GLY A 42 3.43 4.20 9.14
C GLY A 42 3.61 2.81 8.56
N SER A 43 4.36 1.93 9.24
CA SER A 43 4.54 0.52 8.84
C SER A 43 3.23 -0.25 8.86
N GLU A 44 2.42 -0.01 9.86
CA GLU A 44 1.11 -0.62 10.04
C GLU A 44 0.12 -0.14 8.97
N ALA A 45 0.19 1.14 8.58
CA ALA A 45 -0.60 1.67 7.48
C ALA A 45 -0.28 0.96 6.14
N VAL A 46 0.98 0.55 5.93
CA VAL A 46 1.37 -0.25 4.75
C VAL A 46 0.74 -1.64 4.79
N VAL A 47 0.62 -2.27 5.97
CA VAL A 47 -0.07 -3.56 6.11
C VAL A 47 -1.55 -3.44 5.72
N VAL A 48 -2.24 -2.38 6.19
CA VAL A 48 -3.63 -2.08 5.77
C VAL A 48 -3.72 -1.86 4.27
N PHE A 49 -2.78 -1.11 3.70
CA PHE A 49 -2.72 -0.85 2.26
C PHE A 49 -2.56 -2.15 1.45
N TYR A 50 -1.75 -3.10 1.91
CA TYR A 50 -1.58 -4.38 1.21
C TYR A 50 -2.86 -5.22 1.21
N VAL A 51 -3.56 -5.34 2.36
CA VAL A 51 -4.85 -6.01 2.42
C VAL A 51 -5.86 -5.34 1.48
N LEU A 52 -5.95 -4.00 1.54
CA LEU A 52 -6.85 -3.22 0.67
C LEU A 52 -6.50 -3.39 -0.81
N SER A 53 -5.20 -3.40 -1.17
CA SER A 53 -4.75 -3.60 -2.54
C SER A 53 -5.13 -5.00 -3.05
N GLY A 54 -4.89 -6.04 -2.24
CA GLY A 54 -5.34 -7.41 -2.55
C GLY A 54 -6.85 -7.49 -2.79
N PHE A 55 -7.64 -6.88 -1.92
CA PHE A 55 -9.10 -6.82 -2.04
C PHE A 55 -9.56 -6.13 -3.32
N VAL A 56 -9.08 -4.92 -3.57
CA VAL A 56 -9.50 -4.11 -4.73
C VAL A 56 -9.08 -4.73 -6.06
N LEU A 57 -7.89 -5.33 -6.11
CA LEU A 57 -7.40 -5.98 -7.33
C LEU A 57 -8.13 -7.27 -7.64
N ALA A 58 -8.49 -8.05 -6.62
CA ALA A 58 -9.20 -9.32 -6.81
C ALA A 58 -10.70 -9.14 -7.07
N LEU A 59 -11.30 -8.07 -6.57
CA LEU A 59 -12.77 -7.87 -6.62
C LEU A 59 -13.38 -7.98 -8.02
N PRO A 60 -12.80 -7.41 -9.11
CA PRO A 60 -13.35 -7.58 -10.46
C PRO A 60 -13.32 -9.05 -10.92
N PHE A 61 -12.29 -9.80 -10.55
CA PHE A 61 -12.14 -11.21 -10.92
C PHE A 61 -13.09 -12.09 -10.10
N ALA A 62 -13.24 -11.85 -8.81
CA ALA A 62 -14.21 -12.54 -7.95
C ALA A 62 -15.65 -12.37 -8.45
N ARG A 63 -15.97 -11.25 -9.12
CA ARG A 63 -17.27 -10.96 -9.73
C ARG A 63 -17.37 -11.36 -11.21
N SER A 64 -16.44 -12.18 -11.73
CA SER A 64 -16.36 -12.60 -13.13
C SER A 64 -16.35 -11.44 -14.14
N ARG A 65 -15.87 -10.27 -13.73
CA ARG A 65 -15.76 -9.03 -14.54
C ARG A 65 -14.30 -8.56 -14.69
N GLY A 66 -13.34 -9.45 -14.40
CA GLY A 66 -11.93 -9.14 -14.48
C GLY A 66 -11.48 -8.78 -15.91
N PRO A 67 -10.56 -7.83 -16.06
CA PRO A 67 -9.97 -7.53 -17.36
C PRO A 67 -9.10 -8.69 -17.83
N SER A 68 -8.88 -8.83 -19.13
CA SER A 68 -7.88 -9.78 -19.64
C SER A 68 -6.48 -9.42 -19.13
N TRP A 69 -5.63 -10.42 -18.90
CA TRP A 69 -4.27 -10.22 -18.40
C TRP A 69 -3.42 -9.32 -19.31
N ARG A 70 -3.65 -9.39 -20.63
CA ARG A 70 -3.02 -8.52 -21.64
C ARG A 70 -3.34 -7.04 -21.45
N VAL A 71 -4.43 -6.72 -20.78
CA VAL A 71 -4.86 -5.35 -20.45
C VAL A 71 -4.50 -5.02 -18.99
N PHE A 72 -4.60 -5.98 -18.08
CA PHE A 72 -4.33 -5.79 -16.65
C PHE A 72 -2.88 -5.39 -16.40
N TYR A 73 -1.90 -6.21 -16.85
CA TYR A 73 -0.50 -5.98 -16.55
C TYR A 73 0.04 -4.64 -17.04
N PRO A 74 -0.09 -4.28 -18.34
CA PRO A 74 0.44 -3.01 -18.79
C PRO A 74 -0.21 -1.81 -18.07
N ARG A 75 -1.51 -1.85 -17.83
CA ARG A 75 -2.19 -0.81 -17.06
C ARG A 75 -1.64 -0.68 -15.65
N ARG A 76 -1.43 -1.80 -14.99
CA ARG A 76 -0.91 -1.84 -13.63
C ARG A 76 0.52 -1.32 -13.57
N LEU A 77 1.40 -1.80 -14.45
CA LEU A 77 2.78 -1.39 -14.51
C LEU A 77 2.93 0.11 -14.81
N ILE A 78 2.22 0.63 -15.81
CA ILE A 78 2.24 2.08 -16.10
C ILE A 78 1.81 2.89 -14.88
N ARG A 79 0.78 2.46 -14.16
CA ARG A 79 0.28 3.15 -12.97
C ARG A 79 1.23 3.14 -11.79
N LEU A 80 2.09 2.14 -11.68
CA LEU A 80 3.09 2.03 -10.61
C LEU A 80 4.40 2.69 -10.99
N TYR A 81 4.97 2.31 -12.14
CA TYR A 81 6.31 2.71 -12.54
C TYR A 81 6.41 4.18 -12.95
N VAL A 82 5.45 4.72 -13.70
CA VAL A 82 5.54 6.12 -14.15
C VAL A 82 5.56 7.08 -12.96
N PRO A 83 4.65 7.01 -11.98
CA PRO A 83 4.74 7.86 -10.80
C PRO A 83 5.97 7.54 -9.91
N ALA A 84 6.39 6.28 -9.80
CA ALA A 84 7.56 5.92 -9.00
C ALA A 84 8.85 6.52 -9.56
N ILE A 85 9.08 6.40 -10.88
CA ILE A 85 10.24 6.99 -11.54
C ILE A 85 10.20 8.53 -11.43
N ALA A 86 9.05 9.14 -11.65
CA ALA A 86 8.91 10.59 -11.48
C ALA A 86 9.16 11.04 -10.04
N SER A 87 8.81 10.22 -9.03
CA SER A 87 9.12 10.53 -7.63
C SER A 87 10.62 10.42 -7.30
N LEU A 88 11.34 9.51 -7.96
CA LEU A 88 12.80 9.43 -7.84
C LEU A 88 13.48 10.66 -8.45
N ILE A 89 13.01 11.10 -9.62
CA ILE A 89 13.49 12.34 -10.25
C ILE A 89 13.21 13.53 -9.33
N PHE A 90 12.01 13.62 -8.77
CA PHE A 90 11.66 14.66 -7.80
C PHE A 90 12.56 14.60 -6.57
N ALA A 91 12.78 13.42 -5.99
CA ALA A 91 13.67 13.25 -4.85
C ALA A 91 15.11 13.67 -5.18
N TRP A 92 15.62 13.32 -6.37
CA TRP A 92 16.93 13.75 -6.83
C TRP A 92 17.02 15.28 -6.97
N ILE A 93 16.02 15.93 -7.59
CA ILE A 93 15.97 17.40 -7.69
C ILE A 93 16.01 18.03 -6.30
N THR A 94 15.34 17.48 -5.30
CA THR A 94 15.42 18.00 -3.92
C THR A 94 16.84 17.95 -3.36
N THR A 95 17.66 16.95 -3.74
CA THR A 95 19.07 16.88 -3.30
C THR A 95 19.97 17.95 -3.96
N LEU A 96 19.62 18.41 -5.15
CA LEU A 96 20.36 19.49 -5.82
C LEU A 96 20.03 20.86 -5.23
N ILE A 97 18.81 21.05 -4.71
CA ILE A 97 18.35 22.31 -4.13
C ILE A 97 18.72 22.42 -2.65
N VAL A 98 18.59 21.31 -1.91
CA VAL A 98 18.80 21.27 -0.46
C VAL A 98 20.09 20.51 -0.14
N HIS A 99 21.08 21.24 0.34
CA HIS A 99 22.35 20.65 0.79
C HIS A 99 22.14 19.81 2.05
N ARG A 100 22.38 18.51 1.93
CA ARG A 100 22.26 17.56 3.03
C ARG A 100 23.59 17.46 3.78
N ARG A 101 23.59 17.77 5.07
CA ARG A 101 24.79 17.69 5.95
C ARG A 101 24.43 16.91 7.20
N ILE A 102 25.38 16.12 7.71
CA ILE A 102 25.19 15.44 8.98
C ILE A 102 24.92 16.49 10.08
N ILE A 103 23.79 16.32 10.75
CA ILE A 103 23.36 17.16 11.86
C ILE A 103 23.83 16.48 13.15
N SER A 104 24.74 17.16 13.91
CA SER A 104 25.20 16.65 15.18
C SER A 104 24.03 16.49 16.16
N GLY A 105 23.89 15.30 16.74
CA GLY A 105 22.76 14.98 17.61
C GLY A 105 21.43 14.77 16.86
N GLY A 106 21.41 14.84 15.53
CA GLY A 106 20.22 14.63 14.71
C GLY A 106 19.74 13.18 14.67
N SER A 107 18.57 12.96 14.09
CA SER A 107 18.01 11.61 13.88
C SER A 107 18.96 10.73 13.06
N PRO A 108 19.22 9.48 13.47
CA PRO A 108 19.99 8.52 12.67
C PRO A 108 19.38 8.28 11.28
N TRP A 109 18.04 8.31 11.16
CA TRP A 109 17.35 8.18 9.90
C TRP A 109 17.61 9.39 8.98
N LEU A 110 17.52 10.60 9.50
CA LEU A 110 17.79 11.82 8.74
C LEU A 110 19.27 11.89 8.30
N ASN A 111 20.20 11.60 9.22
CA ASN A 111 21.63 11.60 8.94
C ASN A 111 22.04 10.52 7.91
N HIS A 112 21.29 9.40 7.84
CA HIS A 112 21.48 8.42 6.79
C HIS A 112 21.25 9.03 5.40
N HIS A 113 20.21 9.87 5.23
CA HIS A 113 19.98 10.61 3.99
C HIS A 113 21.07 11.61 3.62
N ALA A 114 21.88 12.06 4.58
CA ALA A 114 23.04 12.94 4.30
C ALA A 114 24.26 12.16 3.78
N SER A 115 24.38 10.88 4.15
CA SER A 115 25.49 9.99 3.77
C SER A 115 25.23 9.16 2.53
N GLU A 116 23.97 9.06 2.08
CA GLU A 116 23.62 8.30 0.89
C GLU A 116 24.08 8.98 -0.41
N PRO A 117 24.63 8.22 -1.36
CA PRO A 117 24.98 8.77 -2.66
C PRO A 117 23.76 9.30 -3.38
N THR A 118 23.88 10.47 -3.97
CA THR A 118 22.82 11.14 -4.72
C THR A 118 23.25 11.36 -6.16
N GLY A 119 22.55 10.75 -7.11
CA GLY A 119 22.90 10.91 -8.53
C GLY A 119 21.97 10.16 -9.47
N PRO A 120 22.18 10.29 -10.78
CA PRO A 120 21.35 9.59 -11.78
C PRO A 120 21.39 8.07 -11.67
N MET A 121 22.50 7.49 -11.17
CA MET A 121 22.61 6.05 -10.94
C MET A 121 21.58 5.57 -9.91
N GLN A 122 21.31 6.34 -8.87
CA GLN A 122 20.29 6.01 -7.85
C GLN A 122 18.88 6.04 -8.43
N ILE A 123 18.61 6.90 -9.41
CA ILE A 123 17.34 6.87 -10.17
C ILE A 123 17.23 5.55 -10.92
N LEU A 124 18.28 5.14 -11.62
CA LEU A 124 18.29 3.89 -12.39
C LEU A 124 18.09 2.67 -11.48
N LEU A 125 18.84 2.58 -10.38
CA LEU A 125 18.71 1.48 -9.41
C LEU A 125 17.31 1.45 -8.76
N GLY A 126 16.82 2.61 -8.30
CA GLY A 126 15.49 2.71 -7.69
C GLY A 126 14.34 2.47 -8.67
N SER A 127 14.53 2.78 -9.96
CA SER A 127 13.50 2.60 -10.97
C SER A 127 13.18 1.14 -11.26
N SER A 128 14.08 0.20 -10.96
CA SER A 128 13.81 -1.22 -11.09
C SER A 128 12.69 -1.68 -10.14
N LEU A 129 12.45 -0.99 -9.01
CA LEU A 129 11.60 -1.35 -7.89
C LEU A 129 11.88 -2.74 -7.30
N MET A 130 12.71 -3.56 -7.96
CA MET A 130 13.01 -4.95 -7.59
C MET A 130 14.42 -5.11 -7.00
N ALA A 131 15.40 -4.40 -7.52
CA ALA A 131 16.82 -4.54 -7.12
C ALA A 131 17.18 -3.73 -5.87
N GLY A 132 16.34 -2.81 -5.45
CA GLY A 132 16.58 -1.97 -4.27
C GLY A 132 16.08 -0.54 -4.47
N TRP A 133 16.14 0.23 -3.44
CA TRP A 133 15.56 1.57 -3.32
C TRP A 133 16.55 2.72 -3.58
N GLY A 134 17.78 2.48 -3.96
CA GLY A 134 18.74 3.52 -4.37
C GLY A 134 18.97 4.70 -3.41
N GLY A 135 18.46 4.67 -2.18
CA GLY A 135 18.67 5.71 -1.14
C GLY A 135 17.93 7.03 -1.32
N LEU A 136 17.43 7.35 -2.53
CA LEU A 136 16.79 8.64 -2.80
C LEU A 136 15.40 8.78 -2.16
N ASN A 137 14.65 7.70 -2.11
CA ASN A 137 13.28 7.65 -1.59
C ASN A 137 13.02 6.28 -0.97
N THR A 138 13.12 6.19 0.34
CA THR A 138 12.98 4.91 1.05
C THR A 138 11.55 4.40 1.03
N SER A 139 10.55 5.28 0.80
CA SER A 139 9.14 4.87 0.70
C SER A 139 8.88 3.86 -0.40
N LEU A 140 9.73 3.78 -1.43
CA LEU A 140 9.56 2.86 -2.56
C LEU A 140 9.73 1.37 -2.20
N TRP A 141 10.27 1.05 -1.00
CA TRP A 141 10.44 -0.33 -0.56
C TRP A 141 9.13 -1.15 -0.63
N SER A 142 8.01 -0.51 -0.35
CA SER A 142 6.70 -1.17 -0.34
C SER A 142 6.18 -1.48 -1.74
N LEU A 143 6.54 -0.68 -2.75
CA LEU A 143 6.10 -0.90 -4.14
C LEU A 143 6.69 -2.18 -4.74
N ARG A 144 7.86 -2.62 -4.29
CA ARG A 144 8.43 -3.92 -4.66
C ARG A 144 7.41 -5.03 -4.44
N TRP A 145 6.83 -5.08 -3.26
CA TRP A 145 5.85 -6.11 -2.90
C TRP A 145 4.55 -5.97 -3.68
N GLU A 146 4.14 -4.76 -3.99
CA GLU A 146 2.96 -4.49 -4.80
C GLU A 146 3.15 -4.94 -6.26
N VAL A 147 4.33 -4.74 -6.83
CA VAL A 147 4.68 -5.26 -8.16
C VAL A 147 4.71 -6.79 -8.14
N MET A 148 5.44 -7.40 -7.19
CA MET A 148 5.53 -8.85 -7.06
C MET A 148 4.15 -9.50 -6.89
N PHE A 149 3.32 -8.96 -5.99
CA PHE A 149 1.96 -9.45 -5.81
C PHE A 149 1.13 -9.30 -7.09
N SER A 150 1.24 -8.18 -7.80
CA SER A 150 0.52 -7.98 -9.05
C SER A 150 0.88 -9.02 -10.11
N LEU A 151 2.16 -9.42 -10.18
CA LEU A 151 2.61 -10.49 -11.07
C LEU A 151 2.10 -11.87 -10.64
N LEU A 152 2.03 -12.12 -9.34
CA LEU A 152 1.56 -13.38 -8.75
C LEU A 152 0.02 -13.43 -8.58
N LEU A 153 -0.69 -12.35 -8.89
CA LEU A 153 -2.14 -12.26 -8.71
C LEU A 153 -2.93 -13.46 -9.26
N PRO A 154 -2.64 -14.00 -10.47
CA PRO A 154 -3.37 -15.18 -10.98
C PRO A 154 -3.32 -16.37 -10.02
N ILE A 155 -2.16 -16.61 -9.39
CA ILE A 155 -1.97 -17.71 -8.43
C ILE A 155 -2.88 -17.50 -7.22
N PHE A 156 -2.90 -16.28 -6.66
CA PHE A 156 -3.76 -15.97 -5.52
C PHE A 156 -5.26 -16.05 -5.84
N LEU A 157 -5.66 -15.70 -7.07
CA LEU A 157 -7.06 -15.85 -7.50
C LEU A 157 -7.46 -17.32 -7.60
N ILE A 158 -6.59 -18.19 -8.15
CA ILE A 158 -6.84 -19.64 -8.23
C ILE A 158 -6.94 -20.23 -6.83
N LEU A 159 -5.99 -19.91 -5.95
CA LEU A 159 -6.00 -20.37 -4.56
C LEU A 159 -7.25 -19.90 -3.82
N ALA A 160 -7.63 -18.63 -3.95
CA ALA A 160 -8.82 -18.10 -3.31
C ALA A 160 -10.11 -18.74 -3.83
N ALA A 161 -10.21 -18.96 -5.14
CA ALA A 161 -11.34 -19.66 -5.75
C ALA A 161 -11.45 -21.11 -5.27
N TRP A 162 -10.32 -21.79 -5.10
CA TRP A 162 -10.25 -23.15 -4.54
C TRP A 162 -10.65 -23.15 -3.07
N CYS A 163 -10.06 -22.29 -2.24
CA CYS A 163 -10.39 -22.18 -0.81
C CYS A 163 -11.83 -21.74 -0.56
N SER A 164 -12.47 -20.98 -1.48
CA SER A 164 -13.85 -20.51 -1.31
C SER A 164 -14.90 -21.63 -1.29
N ARG A 165 -14.54 -22.85 -1.68
CA ARG A 165 -15.40 -24.03 -1.64
C ARG A 165 -15.50 -24.70 -0.26
N TRP A 166 -14.65 -24.33 0.69
CA TRP A 166 -14.50 -25.02 1.98
C TRP A 166 -14.65 -24.02 3.14
N ASP A 167 -15.78 -24.00 3.87
CA ASP A 167 -16.07 -22.92 4.82
C ASP A 167 -15.12 -22.85 6.04
N LEU A 168 -14.74 -23.97 6.64
CA LEU A 168 -13.79 -24.00 7.76
C LEU A 168 -12.33 -24.04 7.29
N GLY A 169 -12.06 -24.64 6.15
CA GLY A 169 -10.71 -24.73 5.58
C GLY A 169 -10.12 -23.37 5.17
N LYS A 170 -10.95 -22.38 4.90
CA LYS A 170 -10.52 -21.03 4.51
C LYS A 170 -9.71 -20.33 5.60
N ALA A 171 -10.21 -20.33 6.82
CA ALA A 171 -9.52 -19.73 7.96
C ALA A 171 -8.24 -20.53 8.30
N VAL A 172 -8.31 -21.86 8.21
CA VAL A 172 -7.18 -22.76 8.49
C VAL A 172 -6.09 -22.59 7.42
N VAL A 173 -6.42 -22.54 6.13
CA VAL A 173 -5.44 -22.34 5.05
C VAL A 173 -4.79 -20.96 5.15
N VAL A 174 -5.54 -19.90 5.48
CA VAL A 174 -4.98 -18.56 5.71
C VAL A 174 -4.07 -18.58 6.94
N LEU A 175 -4.51 -19.16 8.04
CA LEU A 175 -3.70 -19.29 9.26
C LEU A 175 -2.46 -20.15 9.02
N LEU A 176 -2.58 -21.27 8.32
CA LEU A 176 -1.45 -22.12 7.95
C LEU A 176 -0.52 -21.44 6.97
N PHE A 177 -1.03 -20.70 6.00
CA PHE A 177 -0.20 -19.91 5.08
C PHE A 177 0.51 -18.78 5.82
N CYS A 178 -0.18 -18.07 6.71
CA CYS A 178 0.44 -17.04 7.56
C CYS A 178 1.40 -17.67 8.59
N ALA A 179 1.15 -18.88 9.08
CA ALA A 179 1.99 -19.56 10.05
C ALA A 179 3.14 -20.37 9.42
N ALA A 180 2.95 -21.00 8.25
CA ALA A 180 4.00 -21.71 7.53
C ALA A 180 5.00 -20.75 6.87
N TRP A 181 4.58 -19.54 6.61
CA TRP A 181 5.41 -18.52 6.01
C TRP A 181 6.63 -18.09 6.85
N PRO A 182 6.60 -18.05 8.20
CA PRO A 182 7.80 -17.89 9.01
C PRO A 182 8.86 -18.96 8.74
N LEU A 183 8.49 -20.16 8.36
CA LEU A 183 9.42 -21.24 8.04
C LEU A 183 10.11 -21.01 6.67
N VAL A 184 9.36 -20.57 5.66
CA VAL A 184 9.91 -20.16 4.36
C VAL A 184 10.69 -18.84 4.47
N GLY A 185 10.24 -17.94 5.30
CA GLY A 185 10.85 -16.63 5.56
C GLY A 185 12.18 -16.69 6.32
N TRP A 186 12.67 -17.86 6.73
CA TRP A 186 14.04 -18.00 7.25
C TRP A 186 15.07 -17.43 6.27
N PHE A 187 14.86 -17.62 4.96
CA PHE A 187 15.74 -17.13 3.89
C PHE A 187 15.38 -15.71 3.40
N TYR A 188 14.10 -15.31 3.46
CA TYR A 188 13.60 -14.03 2.95
C TYR A 188 12.50 -13.45 3.85
N PRO A 189 12.88 -12.77 4.95
CA PRO A 189 11.93 -12.28 5.96
C PRO A 189 10.79 -11.42 5.40
N ASP A 190 11.09 -10.64 4.36
CA ASP A 190 10.14 -9.68 3.81
C ASP A 190 9.05 -10.29 2.93
N LEU A 191 9.21 -11.55 2.50
CA LEU A 191 8.17 -12.24 1.71
C LEU A 191 6.84 -12.38 2.47
N VAL A 192 6.84 -12.22 3.79
CA VAL A 192 5.62 -12.18 4.61
C VAL A 192 4.61 -11.14 4.10
N TYR A 193 5.06 -10.05 3.48
CA TYR A 193 4.16 -9.04 2.92
C TYR A 193 3.31 -9.56 1.76
N ILE A 194 3.79 -10.55 1.00
CA ILE A 194 3.00 -11.17 -0.07
C ILE A 194 1.78 -11.90 0.52
N SER A 195 1.93 -12.55 1.69
CA SER A 195 0.81 -13.21 2.37
C SER A 195 -0.27 -12.23 2.83
N VAL A 196 0.12 -11.01 3.20
CA VAL A 196 -0.83 -9.97 3.62
C VAL A 196 -1.81 -9.60 2.51
N PHE A 197 -1.33 -9.52 1.27
CA PHE A 197 -2.22 -9.30 0.12
C PHE A 197 -3.25 -10.42 -0.08
N SER A 198 -2.88 -11.68 0.23
CA SER A 198 -3.77 -12.83 0.06
C SER A 198 -5.02 -12.73 0.93
N LEU A 199 -4.93 -12.13 2.12
CA LEU A 199 -6.11 -11.85 2.96
C LEU A 199 -7.11 -10.96 2.22
N GLY A 200 -6.64 -9.90 1.56
CA GLY A 200 -7.48 -9.04 0.75
C GLY A 200 -8.17 -9.79 -0.40
N VAL A 201 -7.42 -10.69 -1.08
CA VAL A 201 -8.00 -11.53 -2.14
C VAL A 201 -9.11 -12.43 -1.60
N LEU A 202 -8.88 -13.10 -0.47
CA LEU A 202 -9.88 -13.94 0.21
C LEU A 202 -11.11 -13.13 0.63
N MET A 203 -10.92 -11.92 1.14
CA MET A 203 -12.03 -11.02 1.47
C MET A 203 -12.87 -10.66 0.24
N ALA A 204 -12.24 -10.45 -0.92
CA ALA A 204 -12.95 -10.16 -2.17
C ALA A 204 -13.82 -11.33 -2.64
N TYR A 205 -13.33 -12.56 -2.52
CA TYR A 205 -14.08 -13.79 -2.86
C TYR A 205 -15.19 -14.11 -1.85
N ASN A 206 -15.09 -13.60 -0.62
CA ASN A 206 -16.07 -13.82 0.43
C ASN A 206 -16.86 -12.55 0.79
N LEU A 207 -16.95 -11.58 -0.13
CA LEU A 207 -17.56 -10.28 0.15
C LEU A 207 -19.02 -10.39 0.61
N ASP A 208 -19.81 -11.30 0.04
CA ASP A 208 -21.21 -11.48 0.41
C ASP A 208 -21.35 -12.05 1.82
N ALA A 209 -20.51 -13.03 2.18
CA ALA A 209 -20.47 -13.58 3.54
C ALA A 209 -20.04 -12.52 4.56
N LEU A 210 -19.01 -11.72 4.24
CA LEU A 210 -18.55 -10.61 5.10
C LEU A 210 -19.63 -9.52 5.25
N SER A 211 -20.37 -9.22 4.19
CA SER A 211 -21.47 -8.25 4.22
C SER A 211 -22.65 -8.76 5.05
N ASN A 212 -23.00 -10.05 4.91
CA ASN A 212 -24.03 -10.69 5.71
C ASN A 212 -23.64 -10.77 7.20
N ALA A 213 -22.38 -11.09 7.51
CA ALA A 213 -21.89 -11.06 8.87
C ALA A 213 -21.95 -9.62 9.45
N ALA A 214 -21.55 -8.63 8.67
CA ALA A 214 -21.58 -7.23 9.06
C ALA A 214 -23.00 -6.72 9.36
N SER A 215 -24.02 -7.20 8.63
CA SER A 215 -25.42 -6.80 8.86
C SER A 215 -25.98 -7.27 10.20
N ARG A 216 -25.37 -8.28 10.83
CA ARG A 216 -25.75 -8.84 12.14
C ARG A 216 -25.08 -8.12 13.30
N ILE A 217 -24.08 -7.27 13.06
CA ILE A 217 -23.33 -6.57 14.10
C ILE A 217 -24.13 -5.33 14.53
N PRO A 218 -24.48 -5.21 15.82
CA PRO A 218 -25.15 -4.03 16.34
C PRO A 218 -24.22 -2.81 16.27
N PRO A 219 -24.77 -1.58 16.14
CA PRO A 219 -23.95 -0.38 15.93
C PRO A 219 -22.88 -0.13 16.98
N PHE A 220 -23.14 -0.44 18.25
CA PHE A 220 -22.17 -0.25 19.34
C PHE A 220 -20.99 -1.22 19.26
N ALA A 221 -21.20 -2.44 18.76
CA ALA A 221 -20.15 -3.46 18.68
C ALA A 221 -19.10 -3.12 17.61
N TRP A 222 -19.41 -2.25 16.66
CA TRP A 222 -18.41 -1.74 15.72
C TRP A 222 -17.27 -0.99 16.40
N GLY A 223 -17.54 -0.32 17.53
CA GLY A 223 -16.48 0.29 18.34
C GLY A 223 -15.48 -0.75 18.86
N ILE A 224 -15.99 -1.91 19.32
CA ILE A 224 -15.14 -3.03 19.79
C ILE A 224 -14.32 -3.57 18.61
N VAL A 225 -14.94 -3.79 17.44
CA VAL A 225 -14.24 -4.28 16.24
C VAL A 225 -13.13 -3.33 15.82
N VAL A 226 -13.39 -2.02 15.80
CA VAL A 226 -12.37 -1.00 15.46
C VAL A 226 -11.22 -1.02 16.46
N THR A 227 -11.53 -1.00 17.76
CA THR A 227 -10.51 -1.00 18.83
C THR A 227 -9.67 -2.28 18.76
N ALA A 228 -10.31 -3.45 18.67
CA ALA A 228 -9.60 -4.71 18.54
C ALA A 228 -8.71 -4.74 17.28
N SER A 229 -9.21 -4.25 16.16
CA SER A 229 -8.44 -4.16 14.91
C SER A 229 -7.21 -3.26 15.04
N ILE A 230 -7.34 -2.11 15.71
CA ILE A 230 -6.23 -1.19 15.98
C ILE A 230 -5.21 -1.85 16.93
N VAL A 231 -5.66 -2.47 18.01
CA VAL A 231 -4.79 -3.17 18.97
C VAL A 231 -4.03 -4.29 18.26
N LEU A 232 -4.69 -5.12 17.46
CA LEU A 232 -4.03 -6.18 16.69
C LEU A 232 -3.06 -5.61 15.66
N LEU A 233 -3.40 -4.51 15.02
CA LEU A 233 -2.54 -3.86 14.03
C LEU A 233 -1.25 -3.30 14.65
N THR A 234 -1.35 -2.71 15.85
CA THR A 234 -0.22 -2.06 16.54
C THR A 234 0.42 -2.94 17.62
N ASN A 235 0.09 -4.22 17.67
CA ASN A 235 0.50 -5.14 18.74
C ASN A 235 2.03 -5.19 18.97
N SER A 236 2.83 -5.14 17.91
CA SER A 236 4.30 -5.22 17.99
C SER A 236 4.93 -4.10 18.83
N TRP A 237 4.28 -2.97 18.93
CA TRP A 237 4.73 -1.81 19.70
C TRP A 237 4.18 -1.78 21.12
N ILE A 238 2.99 -2.37 21.33
CA ILE A 238 2.33 -2.44 22.64
C ILE A 238 3.00 -3.49 23.53
N VAL A 239 3.43 -4.62 22.96
CA VAL A 239 3.95 -5.77 23.72
C VAL A 239 5.42 -5.65 24.04
N ALA A 240 6.05 -4.54 23.76
CA ALA A 240 7.43 -4.27 24.11
C ALA A 240 8.42 -4.33 22.95
N GLY A 241 9.01 -3.19 22.63
CA GLY A 241 10.32 -3.04 22.07
C GLY A 241 10.91 -4.25 21.36
N VAL A 242 10.10 -4.92 20.55
CA VAL A 242 10.54 -6.16 19.89
C VAL A 242 11.61 -5.76 18.90
N ASP A 243 12.81 -6.28 19.13
CA ASP A 243 13.92 -6.20 18.21
C ASP A 243 13.42 -6.56 16.80
N LEU A 244 13.51 -5.61 15.88
CA LEU A 244 13.07 -5.78 14.50
C LEU A 244 13.83 -6.91 13.78
N ASN A 245 14.96 -7.33 14.30
CA ASN A 245 15.76 -8.47 13.83
C ASN A 245 15.29 -9.82 14.40
N ASN A 246 14.36 -9.80 15.37
CA ASN A 246 13.85 -11.03 15.97
C ASN A 246 12.93 -11.78 15.00
N PRO A 247 13.08 -13.12 14.82
CA PRO A 247 12.15 -13.97 14.08
C PRO A 247 10.68 -13.82 14.50
N ALA A 248 10.42 -13.48 15.77
CA ALA A 248 9.08 -13.17 16.29
C ALA A 248 8.40 -12.00 15.56
N ARG A 249 9.14 -11.08 14.94
CA ARG A 249 8.56 -10.01 14.11
C ARG A 249 7.58 -10.52 13.05
N ARG A 250 7.84 -11.68 12.50
CA ARG A 250 6.96 -12.32 11.48
C ARG A 250 5.61 -12.70 12.06
N ALA A 251 5.61 -13.25 13.27
CA ALA A 251 4.37 -13.52 13.99
C ALA A 251 3.58 -12.24 14.25
N TRP A 252 4.27 -11.15 14.59
CA TRP A 252 3.64 -9.84 14.80
C TRP A 252 3.03 -9.26 13.52
N ILE A 253 3.66 -9.43 12.35
CA ILE A 253 3.08 -9.02 11.07
C ILE A 253 1.84 -9.86 10.75
N ALA A 254 1.83 -11.15 11.04
CA ALA A 254 0.66 -12.01 10.86
C ALA A 254 -0.51 -11.52 11.73
N ILE A 255 -0.28 -11.20 13.00
CA ILE A 255 -1.30 -10.63 13.90
C ILE A 255 -1.76 -9.26 13.39
N ALA A 256 -0.83 -8.38 12.98
CA ALA A 256 -1.15 -7.07 12.43
C ALA A 256 -2.00 -7.17 11.15
N SER A 257 -1.78 -8.20 10.32
CA SER A 257 -2.58 -8.40 9.12
C SER A 257 -4.04 -8.77 9.41
N ILE A 258 -4.31 -9.45 10.53
CA ILE A 258 -5.69 -9.70 11.02
C ILE A 258 -6.34 -8.35 11.40
N GLY A 259 -5.61 -7.50 12.13
CA GLY A 259 -6.08 -6.15 12.46
C GLY A 259 -6.37 -5.31 11.21
N ALA A 260 -5.48 -5.37 10.22
CA ALA A 260 -5.66 -4.70 8.93
C ALA A 260 -6.91 -5.20 8.18
N ALA A 261 -7.11 -6.52 8.14
CA ALA A 261 -8.32 -7.11 7.54
C ALA A 261 -9.59 -6.67 8.28
N GLY A 262 -9.52 -6.58 9.62
CA GLY A 262 -10.61 -6.05 10.45
C GLY A 262 -10.97 -4.60 10.08
N LEU A 263 -9.99 -3.71 9.88
CA LEU A 263 -10.23 -2.33 9.43
C LEU A 263 -10.83 -2.27 8.03
N VAL A 264 -10.38 -3.10 7.10
CA VAL A 264 -10.99 -3.21 5.76
C VAL A 264 -12.42 -3.72 5.87
N TRP A 265 -12.70 -4.68 6.76
CA TRP A 265 -14.06 -5.15 7.01
C TRP A 265 -14.96 -4.07 7.62
N VAL A 266 -14.45 -3.25 8.54
CA VAL A 266 -15.14 -2.06 9.07
C VAL A 266 -15.52 -1.11 7.94
N ALA A 267 -14.60 -0.85 7.00
CA ALA A 267 -14.88 0.01 5.86
C ALA A 267 -15.98 -0.57 4.92
N ILE A 268 -16.07 -1.90 4.82
CA ILE A 268 -17.10 -2.59 4.04
C ILE A 268 -18.46 -2.59 4.75
N GLY A 269 -18.49 -2.93 6.05
CA GLY A 269 -19.70 -3.27 6.79
C GLY A 269 -20.30 -2.12 7.62
N CYS A 270 -19.47 -1.29 8.24
CA CYS A 270 -19.90 -0.25 9.15
C CYS A 270 -20.45 0.98 8.41
N ARG A 271 -21.72 1.32 8.63
CA ARG A 271 -22.37 2.49 7.98
C ARG A 271 -21.70 3.81 8.38
N ALA A 272 -21.31 3.97 9.65
CA ALA A 272 -20.64 5.17 10.14
C ALA A 272 -19.27 5.34 9.49
N ALA A 273 -18.47 4.27 9.40
CA ALA A 273 -17.17 4.29 8.72
C ALA A 273 -17.33 4.64 7.23
N ARG A 274 -18.30 4.05 6.53
CA ARG A 274 -18.57 4.39 5.12
C ARG A 274 -18.95 5.85 4.93
N ARG A 275 -19.79 6.42 5.79
CA ARG A 275 -20.15 7.85 5.74
C ARG A 275 -18.93 8.74 5.94
N LEU A 276 -18.10 8.40 6.93
CA LEU A 276 -16.86 9.13 7.21
C LEU A 276 -15.90 9.06 6.02
N LEU A 277 -15.61 7.86 5.52
CA LEU A 277 -14.69 7.65 4.40
C LEU A 277 -15.20 8.26 3.07
N SER A 278 -16.53 8.39 2.92
CA SER A 278 -17.15 9.04 1.75
C SER A 278 -17.23 10.57 1.89
N HIS A 279 -16.79 11.13 3.01
CA HIS A 279 -16.77 12.59 3.16
C HIS A 279 -15.81 13.20 2.13
N ARG A 280 -16.23 14.30 1.49
CA ARG A 280 -15.54 14.90 0.34
C ARG A 280 -14.04 15.12 0.57
N SER A 281 -13.66 15.63 1.73
CA SER A 281 -12.25 15.90 2.07
C SER A 281 -11.43 14.60 2.22
N ILE A 282 -12.02 13.57 2.86
CA ILE A 282 -11.34 12.26 3.06
C ILE A 282 -11.23 11.54 1.73
N ALA A 283 -12.28 11.52 0.92
CA ALA A 283 -12.26 10.92 -0.40
C ALA A 283 -11.26 11.62 -1.34
N TRP A 284 -11.16 12.97 -1.25
CA TRP A 284 -10.16 13.74 -1.98
C TRP A 284 -8.74 13.37 -1.56
N LEU A 285 -8.48 13.32 -0.24
CA LEU A 285 -7.17 12.93 0.31
C LEU A 285 -6.82 11.49 -0.11
N GLY A 286 -7.80 10.58 -0.06
CA GLY A 286 -7.64 9.22 -0.58
C GLY A 286 -7.30 9.19 -2.07
N GLY A 287 -7.90 10.10 -2.86
CA GLY A 287 -7.63 10.21 -4.31
C GLY A 287 -6.20 10.65 -4.66
N ILE A 288 -5.53 11.41 -3.79
CA ILE A 288 -4.15 11.84 -3.97
C ILE A 288 -3.15 11.03 -3.13
N SER A 289 -3.61 10.04 -2.38
CA SER A 289 -2.81 9.33 -1.37
C SER A 289 -1.57 8.65 -1.92
N PHE A 290 -1.64 8.11 -3.14
CA PHE A 290 -0.49 7.48 -3.78
C PHE A 290 0.59 8.50 -4.16
N SER A 291 0.21 9.63 -4.77
CA SER A 291 1.13 10.75 -5.02
C SER A 291 1.73 11.30 -3.73
N LEU A 292 0.91 11.48 -2.69
CA LEU A 292 1.36 11.91 -1.38
C LEU A 292 2.36 10.92 -0.78
N TYR A 293 2.09 9.62 -0.88
CA TYR A 293 3.00 8.58 -0.43
C TYR A 293 4.37 8.65 -1.11
N LEU A 294 4.39 8.87 -2.43
CA LEU A 294 5.62 8.93 -3.22
C LEU A 294 6.45 10.21 -2.98
N THR A 295 5.82 11.32 -2.62
CA THR A 295 6.49 12.64 -2.55
C THR A 295 6.75 13.12 -1.13
N GLN A 296 6.06 12.57 -0.12
CA GLN A 296 6.09 13.06 1.25
C GLN A 296 7.48 12.94 1.90
N GLU A 297 8.23 11.88 1.62
CA GLU A 297 9.55 11.67 2.23
C GLU A 297 10.58 12.69 1.72
N PRO A 298 10.77 12.90 0.40
CA PRO A 298 11.65 13.97 -0.08
C PRO A 298 11.29 15.35 0.45
N VAL A 299 10.01 15.65 0.67
CA VAL A 299 9.55 16.93 1.24
C VAL A 299 9.94 17.03 2.71
N VAL A 300 9.68 15.98 3.51
CA VAL A 300 10.04 15.96 4.95
C VAL A 300 11.55 16.07 5.14
N VAL A 301 12.31 15.26 4.39
CA VAL A 301 13.78 15.28 4.44
C VAL A 301 14.32 16.66 4.04
N GLY A 302 13.78 17.23 2.94
CA GLY A 302 14.18 18.56 2.49
C GLY A 302 13.91 19.64 3.54
N LEU A 303 12.72 19.63 4.16
CA LEU A 303 12.35 20.58 5.20
C LEU A 303 13.26 20.45 6.43
N ALA A 304 13.51 19.21 6.89
CA ALA A 304 14.37 18.95 8.05
C ALA A 304 15.81 19.43 7.82
N PHE A 305 16.38 19.26 6.63
CA PHE A 305 17.71 19.79 6.31
C PHE A 305 17.74 21.32 6.16
N VAL A 306 16.73 21.93 5.57
CA VAL A 306 16.62 23.40 5.47
C VAL A 306 16.54 24.02 6.86
N SER A 307 15.79 23.42 7.77
CA SER A 307 15.68 23.88 9.16
C SER A 307 16.92 23.59 10.01
N GLY A 308 17.77 22.66 9.56
CA GLY A 308 18.90 22.15 10.34
C GLY A 308 18.49 21.47 11.64
N GLY A 309 17.30 20.90 11.69
CA GLY A 309 16.71 20.26 12.88
C GLY A 309 16.33 21.25 14.00
N ARG A 310 16.23 22.56 13.69
CA ARG A 310 15.94 23.61 14.68
C ARG A 310 14.47 23.87 14.90
N ILE A 311 13.61 23.43 13.97
CA ILE A 311 12.15 23.60 14.09
C ILE A 311 11.65 22.58 15.11
N PRO A 312 10.92 23.00 16.17
CA PRO A 312 10.36 22.06 17.14
C PRO A 312 9.26 21.22 16.48
N LEU A 313 9.11 19.97 16.91
CA LEU A 313 8.22 18.97 16.30
C LEU A 313 6.76 19.47 16.18
N TRP A 314 6.28 20.22 17.17
CA TRP A 314 4.90 20.75 17.15
C TRP A 314 4.63 21.74 16.00
N LEU A 315 5.67 22.39 15.46
CA LEU A 315 5.59 23.29 14.32
C LEU A 315 5.99 22.56 13.02
N GLU A 316 6.96 21.65 13.09
CA GLU A 316 7.42 20.85 11.94
C GLU A 316 6.31 19.96 11.40
N VAL A 317 5.53 19.30 12.26
CA VAL A 317 4.43 18.42 11.87
C VAL A 317 3.40 19.14 10.97
N PRO A 318 2.77 20.25 11.38
CA PRO A 318 1.79 20.92 10.54
C PRO A 318 2.42 21.53 9.28
N LEU A 319 3.63 22.08 9.35
CA LEU A 319 4.33 22.66 8.20
C LEU A 319 4.64 21.59 7.14
N ALA A 320 5.26 20.50 7.55
CA ALA A 320 5.56 19.37 6.66
C ALA A 320 4.28 18.71 6.12
N PHE A 321 3.22 18.65 6.94
CA PHE A 321 1.92 18.14 6.50
C PHE A 321 1.35 18.98 5.36
N VAL A 322 1.27 20.28 5.52
CA VAL A 322 0.74 21.19 4.49
C VAL A 322 1.61 21.14 3.23
N ALA A 323 2.94 21.22 3.38
CA ALA A 323 3.87 21.14 2.27
C ALA A 323 3.74 19.81 1.49
N ALA A 324 3.70 18.68 2.19
CA ALA A 324 3.58 17.37 1.57
C ALA A 324 2.23 17.18 0.87
N VAL A 325 1.11 17.65 1.44
CA VAL A 325 -0.21 17.59 0.81
C VAL A 325 -0.24 18.46 -0.45
N LEU A 326 0.33 19.66 -0.41
CA LEU A 326 0.41 20.55 -1.58
C LEU A 326 1.24 19.93 -2.70
N VAL A 327 2.46 19.46 -2.38
CA VAL A 327 3.35 18.79 -3.35
C VAL A 327 2.71 17.50 -3.89
N GLY A 328 2.11 16.69 -3.03
CA GLY A 328 1.39 15.47 -3.41
C GLY A 328 0.21 15.76 -4.35
N TRP A 329 -0.54 16.83 -4.10
CA TRP A 329 -1.63 17.26 -4.98
C TRP A 329 -1.12 17.75 -6.35
N ILE A 330 -0.04 18.55 -6.38
CA ILE A 330 0.60 18.99 -7.63
C ILE A 330 1.09 17.76 -8.41
N PHE A 331 1.79 16.85 -7.75
CA PHE A 331 2.31 15.62 -8.36
C PHE A 331 1.18 14.73 -8.91
N TYR A 332 0.07 14.60 -8.17
CA TYR A 332 -1.13 13.92 -8.66
C TYR A 332 -1.64 14.55 -9.98
N ARG A 333 -1.70 15.86 -10.04
CA ARG A 333 -2.21 16.58 -11.24
C ARG A 333 -1.28 16.43 -12.43
N LEU A 334 0.02 16.51 -12.22
CA LEU A 334 1.03 16.53 -13.28
C LEU A 334 1.50 15.15 -13.71
N VAL A 335 1.51 14.17 -12.82
CA VAL A 335 2.10 12.84 -13.08
C VAL A 335 1.08 11.72 -12.97
N GLU A 336 0.45 11.52 -11.81
CA GLU A 336 -0.38 10.35 -11.55
C GLU A 336 -1.65 10.36 -12.42
N ARG A 337 -2.39 11.44 -12.44
CA ARG A 337 -3.63 11.56 -13.22
C ARG A 337 -3.40 11.38 -14.72
N PRO A 338 -2.39 12.00 -15.36
CA PRO A 338 -2.04 11.73 -16.77
C PRO A 338 -1.65 10.28 -17.02
N SER A 339 -0.81 9.68 -16.15
CA SER A 339 -0.39 8.28 -16.32
C SER A 339 -1.58 7.31 -16.25
N HIS A 340 -2.54 7.58 -15.36
CA HIS A 340 -3.79 6.81 -15.26
C HIS A 340 -4.70 6.96 -16.48
N ARG A 341 -4.74 8.16 -17.07
CA ARG A 341 -5.48 8.41 -18.33
C ARG A 341 -4.85 7.66 -19.49
N PHE A 342 -3.53 7.75 -19.62
CA PHE A 342 -2.78 7.03 -20.64
C PHE A 342 -2.96 5.52 -20.53
N ALA A 343 -2.82 4.96 -19.33
CA ALA A 343 -3.03 3.53 -19.08
C ALA A 343 -4.44 3.06 -19.46
N ARG A 344 -5.47 3.88 -19.23
CA ARG A 344 -6.86 3.58 -19.64
C ARG A 344 -7.05 3.62 -21.14
N ALA A 345 -6.56 4.66 -21.80
CA ALA A 345 -6.66 4.84 -23.25
C ALA A 345 -5.98 3.68 -24.01
N TRP A 346 -4.79 3.29 -23.55
CA TRP A 346 -4.08 2.16 -24.14
C TRP A 346 -4.86 0.84 -24.07
N GLY A 347 -5.54 0.57 -22.97
CA GLY A 347 -6.34 -0.64 -22.82
C GLY A 347 -7.69 -0.61 -23.57
N SER A 348 -8.27 0.57 -23.87
CA SER A 348 -9.50 0.67 -24.69
C SER A 348 -9.18 0.40 -26.15
N LYS A 349 -8.12 0.97 -26.69
CA LYS A 349 -7.68 0.71 -28.08
C LYS A 349 -7.46 -0.78 -28.36
N ARG A 350 -6.85 -1.52 -27.42
CA ARG A 350 -6.67 -2.97 -27.58
C ARG A 350 -7.96 -3.78 -27.53
N ARG A 351 -8.94 -3.36 -26.73
CA ARG A 351 -10.26 -4.03 -26.73
C ARG A 351 -10.98 -3.84 -28.06
N SER A 352 -10.97 -2.63 -28.61
CA SER A 352 -11.58 -2.34 -29.91
C SER A 352 -10.91 -3.12 -31.05
N ALA A 353 -9.56 -3.21 -31.05
CA ALA A 353 -8.82 -3.99 -32.02
C ALA A 353 -9.12 -5.50 -31.93
N ALA A 354 -9.23 -6.06 -30.72
CA ALA A 354 -9.58 -7.46 -30.52
C ALA A 354 -11.03 -7.76 -30.96
N ALA A 355 -11.97 -6.87 -30.68
CA ALA A 355 -13.35 -7.00 -31.13
C ALA A 355 -13.48 -6.92 -32.65
N GLY A 356 -12.73 -6.02 -33.31
CA GLY A 356 -12.68 -5.92 -34.76
C GLY A 356 -12.17 -7.20 -35.44
N LEU A 357 -11.12 -7.81 -34.87
CA LEU A 357 -10.58 -9.09 -35.37
C LEU A 357 -11.57 -10.25 -35.22
N GLN A 358 -12.35 -10.29 -34.13
CA GLN A 358 -13.36 -11.31 -33.92
C GLN A 358 -14.55 -11.16 -34.89
N GLN A 359 -14.93 -9.93 -35.24
CA GLN A 359 -15.96 -9.66 -36.23
C GLN A 359 -15.49 -10.00 -37.65
N SER A 360 -14.23 -9.78 -37.97
CA SER A 360 -13.63 -10.13 -39.28
C SER A 360 -13.43 -11.63 -39.48
N SER A 361 -13.33 -12.40 -38.43
CA SER A 361 -13.18 -13.87 -38.45
C SER A 361 -14.47 -14.65 -38.32
N ALA A 362 -15.63 -13.99 -38.19
CA ALA A 362 -16.92 -14.64 -38.21
C ALA A 362 -17.26 -15.09 -39.66
N PRO A 363 -17.50 -16.40 -39.89
CA PRO A 363 -17.85 -16.86 -41.23
C PRO A 363 -19.11 -16.14 -41.68
N SER A 364 -19.05 -15.57 -42.91
CA SER A 364 -20.25 -15.01 -43.56
C SER A 364 -21.33 -16.08 -43.59
N ARG A 365 -22.42 -15.88 -42.87
CA ARG A 365 -23.61 -16.70 -43.03
C ARG A 365 -24.08 -16.50 -44.45
N THR A 366 -23.67 -17.39 -45.36
CA THR A 366 -24.32 -17.55 -46.68
C THR A 366 -25.80 -17.81 -46.41
N ALA A 367 -26.63 -16.87 -46.83
CA ALA A 367 -28.07 -17.06 -46.82
C ALA A 367 -28.40 -18.27 -47.71
N VAL A 368 -28.87 -19.33 -47.07
CA VAL A 368 -29.45 -20.47 -47.81
C VAL A 368 -30.72 -19.96 -48.44
N PRO A 369 -30.88 -20.04 -49.81
CA PRO A 369 -32.14 -19.68 -50.44
C PRO A 369 -33.22 -20.67 -49.98
N MET A 370 -34.35 -20.16 -49.49
CA MET A 370 -35.51 -20.98 -49.20
C MET A 370 -36.04 -21.58 -50.54
N PRO A 371 -36.30 -22.88 -50.60
CA PRO A 371 -36.96 -23.47 -51.81
C PRO A 371 -38.36 -22.91 -51.93
N GLY A 372 -38.65 -22.43 -53.14
CA GLY A 372 -39.95 -21.83 -53.50
C GLY A 372 -41.09 -22.78 -53.23
N SER A 373 -42.21 -22.24 -52.71
CA SER A 373 -43.50 -22.83 -52.69
C SER A 373 -44.04 -22.79 -54.13
N GLU A 374 -43.99 -23.93 -54.88
CA GLU A 374 -44.81 -24.12 -56.02
C GLU A 374 -46.24 -24.46 -55.58
N ALA A 375 -47.16 -23.63 -56.05
CA ALA A 375 -48.58 -23.79 -55.88
C ALA A 375 -49.12 -24.89 -56.86
N THR A 376 -49.98 -25.73 -56.37
CA THR A 376 -51.18 -26.23 -57.06
C THR A 376 -52.30 -26.44 -56.06
#